data_b9cf18ad53a82d7e1eae6624a168d8dd
#
_entry.id   b9cf18ad53a82d7e1eae6624a168d8dd
#
_cell.length_a   1.000
_cell.length_b   1.000
_cell.length_c   1.000
_cell.angle_alpha   90.00
_cell.angle_beta   90.00
_cell.angle_gamma   90.00
#
_symmetry.space_group_name_H-M   'P 1'
#
loop_
_entity.id
_entity.type
_entity.pdbx_description
1 polymer ?
#
loop_
_entity_poly.entity_id
_entity_poly.type
_entity_poly.pdbx_seq_one_letter_code
_entity_poly.pdbx_strand_id
1 'polypeptide(L)'
;MTRTSSASTSTAGHRVLARLLAALVGGLLLLSPAASRAFAHAQLVRISPADGAVLETAPRQVELEFSEPVGLIDGAIRLFSSGAEPIGLTAVARDEVVTILLPDGLSDGVYAVSYRVVSADGHPVASAISFQVGAGQPPSMPAAEVPATSAATETLVVLLTAAQYLGLLLFTGLVLFHRLVLRPARAGPPRLVRGSLTTAVAASVLLIPGDAVRLTGGQPWEILWPPSWTDGVGWPPVAAAVIIGAVGITALWAQRHPGVPGRAAVPLAAAALTGPLLVGHTQTTPPVWLMLAADLGHLIAASFWLGGLLGLLHHLRQARNRPESPDQATLRGLARTVSRFSGFALGSVLLLAASGLVMGTLIVGSLDALPGTTYGRTLLLKLGIVAPALALAGWNRFVLLPRITGEQTRRSPWQTLTGTLRNEAALLVAVVAVTGLLTNTSPSHAEHNHPGSPSPTAIPLDVTSQGLEVTGTLSPGTVGVNHLTFALAYQSQPLTTDQVTVTARLPAQELGPLQAGLSLDRTTGRYSAELTLPAAGEWQLQISARIDTFTKPVALVDLTIV
;
A
#
# COMPACT_ATOMS: atom_id res chain seq x y z
N MET A 1 31.45 -13.83 -57.21
CA MET A 1 29.98 -13.77 -56.99
C MET A 1 29.63 -14.63 -55.77
N THR A 2 29.56 -14.03 -54.61
CA THR A 2 28.95 -14.69 -53.43
C THR A 2 28.23 -13.60 -52.64
N ARG A 3 26.89 -13.66 -52.69
CA ARG A 3 25.99 -12.70 -52.07
C ARG A 3 25.85 -12.97 -50.58
N THR A 4 25.96 -11.92 -49.82
CA THR A 4 25.68 -11.74 -48.41
C THR A 4 24.26 -12.14 -48.03
N SER A 5 24.14 -13.07 -47.06
CA SER A 5 22.89 -13.50 -46.40
C SER A 5 22.96 -13.25 -44.88
N SER A 6 23.13 -11.99 -44.49
CA SER A 6 23.23 -11.67 -43.05
C SER A 6 22.18 -10.68 -42.50
N ALA A 7 21.16 -10.32 -43.29
CA ALA A 7 20.16 -9.31 -42.89
C ALA A 7 18.82 -9.87 -42.38
N SER A 8 18.56 -11.19 -42.43
CA SER A 8 17.21 -11.73 -42.15
C SER A 8 16.94 -12.15 -40.70
N THR A 9 17.94 -12.33 -39.85
CA THR A 9 17.76 -12.84 -38.48
C THR A 9 17.33 -11.75 -37.46
N SER A 10 17.70 -10.48 -37.73
CA SER A 10 17.36 -9.36 -36.81
C SER A 10 15.87 -9.01 -36.85
N THR A 11 15.24 -9.06 -38.03
CA THR A 11 13.82 -8.68 -38.21
C THR A 11 12.84 -9.74 -37.64
N ALA A 12 13.23 -11.02 -37.61
CA ALA A 12 12.42 -12.08 -37.06
C ALA A 12 12.27 -11.97 -35.53
N GLY A 13 13.37 -11.63 -34.82
CA GLY A 13 13.36 -11.44 -33.37
C GLY A 13 12.46 -10.28 -32.91
N HIS A 14 12.48 -9.16 -33.64
CA HIS A 14 11.62 -8.01 -33.33
C HIS A 14 10.13 -8.29 -33.55
N ARG A 15 9.80 -9.06 -34.60
CA ARG A 15 8.40 -9.45 -34.88
C ARG A 15 7.84 -10.44 -33.85
N VAL A 16 8.66 -11.36 -33.34
CA VAL A 16 8.27 -12.29 -32.28
C VAL A 16 8.05 -11.53 -30.97
N LEU A 17 8.94 -10.63 -30.60
CA LEU A 17 8.81 -9.80 -29.39
C LEU A 17 7.55 -8.91 -29.45
N ALA A 18 7.32 -8.25 -30.60
CA ALA A 18 6.13 -7.42 -30.79
C ALA A 18 4.81 -8.24 -30.71
N ARG A 19 4.82 -9.47 -31.24
CA ARG A 19 3.65 -10.39 -31.14
C ARG A 19 3.42 -10.89 -29.71
N LEU A 20 4.48 -11.20 -28.99
CA LEU A 20 4.39 -11.59 -27.57
C LEU A 20 3.88 -10.45 -26.69
N LEU A 21 4.38 -9.22 -26.92
CA LEU A 21 3.88 -8.03 -26.23
C LEU A 21 2.43 -7.73 -26.57
N ALA A 22 2.04 -7.84 -27.85
CA ALA A 22 0.67 -7.64 -28.29
C ALA A 22 -0.28 -8.71 -27.73
N ALA A 23 0.15 -9.98 -27.67
CA ALA A 23 -0.62 -11.08 -27.08
C ALA A 23 -0.75 -10.91 -25.54
N LEU A 24 0.31 -10.42 -24.87
CA LEU A 24 0.30 -10.11 -23.45
C LEU A 24 -0.68 -8.98 -23.14
N VAL A 25 -0.59 -7.85 -23.86
CA VAL A 25 -1.49 -6.70 -23.70
C VAL A 25 -2.93 -7.09 -24.07
N GLY A 26 -3.16 -7.85 -25.14
CA GLY A 26 -4.48 -8.33 -25.52
C GLY A 26 -5.10 -9.30 -24.50
N GLY A 27 -4.31 -10.22 -23.94
CA GLY A 27 -4.76 -11.12 -22.88
C GLY A 27 -5.15 -10.39 -21.60
N LEU A 28 -4.44 -9.32 -21.26
CA LEU A 28 -4.69 -8.51 -20.08
C LEU A 28 -5.89 -7.57 -20.22
N LEU A 29 -6.15 -7.06 -21.41
CA LEU A 29 -7.38 -6.30 -21.71
C LEU A 29 -8.64 -7.19 -21.57
N LEU A 30 -8.52 -8.50 -21.77
CA LEU A 30 -9.61 -9.47 -21.58
C LEU A 30 -9.84 -9.84 -20.10
N LEU A 31 -8.88 -9.61 -19.21
CA LEU A 31 -9.01 -9.84 -17.76
C LEU A 31 -9.57 -8.62 -17.00
N SER A 32 -9.71 -7.48 -17.66
CA SER A 32 -10.09 -6.20 -17.07
C SER A 32 -11.52 -6.08 -16.49
N PRO A 33 -12.55 -6.83 -16.88
CA PRO A 33 -13.91 -6.56 -16.38
C PRO A 33 -14.33 -7.30 -15.09
N ALA A 34 -13.49 -8.11 -14.47
CA ALA A 34 -13.89 -8.99 -13.37
C ALA A 34 -13.23 -8.71 -12.01
N ALA A 35 -12.48 -7.64 -11.88
CA ALA A 35 -11.86 -7.30 -10.59
C ALA A 35 -12.88 -6.60 -9.68
N SER A 36 -13.50 -7.35 -8.78
CA SER A 36 -14.14 -6.80 -7.59
C SER A 36 -13.09 -5.99 -6.82
N ARG A 37 -13.48 -4.79 -6.34
CA ARG A 37 -12.61 -3.91 -5.57
C ARG A 37 -12.08 -4.67 -4.35
N ALA A 38 -10.80 -4.96 -4.31
CA ALA A 38 -10.13 -5.51 -3.15
C ALA A 38 -9.68 -4.33 -2.26
N PHE A 39 -10.20 -4.28 -1.04
CA PHE A 39 -9.69 -3.39 0.00
C PHE A 39 -8.54 -4.14 0.69
N ALA A 40 -7.35 -3.55 0.70
CA ALA A 40 -6.16 -4.20 1.26
C ALA A 40 -5.91 -3.88 2.74
N HIS A 41 -6.77 -3.07 3.38
CA HIS A 41 -6.76 -2.74 4.80
C HIS A 41 -8.15 -2.84 5.38
N ALA A 42 -8.23 -3.25 6.64
CA ALA A 42 -9.47 -3.27 7.39
C ALA A 42 -10.06 -1.85 7.47
N GLN A 43 -11.24 -1.68 6.88
CA GLN A 43 -12.03 -0.46 7.03
C GLN A 43 -13.09 -0.71 8.08
N LEU A 44 -13.32 0.29 8.93
CA LEU A 44 -14.41 0.24 9.88
C LEU A 44 -15.73 0.43 9.10
N VAL A 45 -16.57 -0.59 9.11
CA VAL A 45 -17.84 -0.64 8.36
C VAL A 45 -19.00 -0.19 9.23
N ARG A 46 -18.98 -0.59 10.50
CA ARG A 46 -20.04 -0.28 11.46
C ARG A 46 -19.49 -0.15 12.86
N ILE A 47 -20.12 0.72 13.65
CA ILE A 47 -19.81 0.97 15.06
C ILE A 47 -21.10 0.90 15.87
N SER A 48 -21.06 0.29 17.04
CA SER A 48 -22.15 0.33 18.00
C SER A 48 -21.59 0.48 19.43
N PRO A 49 -21.96 1.52 20.18
CA PRO A 49 -22.81 2.65 19.78
C PRO A 49 -22.16 3.49 18.68
N ALA A 50 -22.97 4.25 17.92
CA ALA A 50 -22.46 5.14 16.88
C ALA A 50 -21.53 6.21 17.48
N ASP A 51 -20.55 6.68 16.69
CA ASP A 51 -19.66 7.76 17.13
C ASP A 51 -20.47 9.04 17.41
N GLY A 52 -20.20 9.67 18.56
CA GLY A 52 -20.96 10.81 19.06
C GLY A 52 -22.33 10.47 19.66
N ALA A 53 -22.68 9.19 19.85
CA ALA A 53 -23.97 8.79 20.40
C ALA A 53 -24.18 9.33 21.81
N VAL A 54 -25.40 9.80 22.11
CA VAL A 54 -25.86 10.16 23.45
C VAL A 54 -26.80 9.05 23.96
N LEU A 55 -26.39 8.40 25.03
CA LEU A 55 -27.04 7.23 25.58
C LEU A 55 -27.66 7.56 26.96
N GLU A 56 -28.86 7.09 27.20
CA GLU A 56 -29.50 7.26 28.54
C GLU A 56 -28.83 6.40 29.62
N THR A 57 -28.23 5.27 29.22
CA THR A 57 -27.54 4.34 30.11
C THR A 57 -26.20 3.93 29.51
N ALA A 58 -25.23 3.65 30.39
CA ALA A 58 -23.90 3.20 29.95
C ALA A 58 -23.98 1.89 29.15
N PRO A 59 -23.36 1.80 27.96
CA PRO A 59 -23.29 0.57 27.20
C PRO A 59 -22.34 -0.41 27.91
N ARG A 60 -22.60 -1.71 27.82
CA ARG A 60 -21.71 -2.74 28.38
C ARG A 60 -20.55 -3.08 27.46
N GLN A 61 -20.69 -2.78 26.17
CA GLN A 61 -19.70 -3.08 25.17
C GLN A 61 -19.75 -2.08 24.00
N VAL A 62 -18.63 -1.98 23.29
CA VAL A 62 -18.54 -1.32 22.00
C VAL A 62 -18.23 -2.41 20.98
N GLU A 63 -18.97 -2.42 19.88
CA GLU A 63 -18.72 -3.31 18.74
C GLU A 63 -18.19 -2.51 17.55
N LEU A 64 -17.07 -2.98 16.99
CA LEU A 64 -16.46 -2.45 15.78
C LEU A 64 -16.48 -3.56 14.73
N GLU A 65 -17.17 -3.34 13.62
CA GLU A 65 -17.20 -4.26 12.49
C GLU A 65 -16.31 -3.72 11.38
N PHE A 66 -15.35 -4.52 10.95
CA PHE A 66 -14.39 -4.19 9.91
C PHE A 66 -14.73 -4.88 8.58
N SER A 67 -14.15 -4.42 7.48
CA SER A 67 -14.31 -5.01 6.14
C SER A 67 -13.57 -6.34 5.94
N GLU A 68 -12.73 -6.72 6.92
CA GLU A 68 -11.93 -7.96 6.92
C GLU A 68 -11.56 -8.35 8.37
N PRO A 69 -11.14 -9.59 8.60
CA PRO A 69 -10.67 -10.04 9.90
C PRO A 69 -9.50 -9.20 10.43
N VAL A 70 -9.54 -8.85 11.71
CA VAL A 70 -8.50 -8.05 12.36
C VAL A 70 -7.92 -8.74 13.59
N GLY A 71 -6.63 -8.49 13.83
CA GLY A 71 -5.93 -8.93 15.04
C GLY A 71 -5.95 -7.86 16.13
N LEU A 72 -6.00 -8.28 17.39
CA LEU A 72 -5.86 -7.37 18.53
C LEU A 72 -4.39 -7.17 18.89
N ILE A 73 -4.08 -5.97 19.39
CA ILE A 73 -2.80 -5.63 20.00
C ILE A 73 -3.05 -5.43 21.51
N ASP A 74 -2.34 -6.15 22.35
CA ASP A 74 -2.51 -6.08 23.80
C ASP A 74 -2.24 -4.65 24.31
N GLY A 75 -3.16 -4.14 25.16
CA GLY A 75 -3.08 -2.81 25.73
C GLY A 75 -3.32 -1.64 24.76
N ALA A 76 -3.64 -1.92 23.49
CA ALA A 76 -3.86 -0.89 22.48
C ALA A 76 -5.30 -0.38 22.41
N ILE A 77 -6.20 -0.89 23.26
CA ILE A 77 -7.59 -0.42 23.37
C ILE A 77 -7.76 0.23 24.73
N ARG A 78 -8.15 1.50 24.75
CA ARG A 78 -8.20 2.32 25.96
C ARG A 78 -9.47 3.15 26.03
N LEU A 79 -10.03 3.27 27.24
CA LEU A 79 -11.13 4.18 27.55
C LEU A 79 -10.57 5.47 28.14
N PHE A 80 -10.96 6.57 27.57
CA PHE A 80 -10.68 7.92 28.07
C PHE A 80 -11.98 8.53 28.62
N SER A 81 -11.88 9.21 29.74
CA SER A 81 -12.93 10.04 30.32
C SER A 81 -12.38 11.37 30.78
N SER A 82 -13.19 12.41 30.89
CA SER A 82 -12.72 13.74 31.30
C SER A 82 -12.11 13.71 32.70
N GLY A 83 -10.84 14.06 32.81
CA GLY A 83 -10.12 14.23 34.07
C GLY A 83 -9.63 12.94 34.75
N ALA A 84 -9.71 11.77 34.09
CA ALA A 84 -9.18 10.52 34.61
C ALA A 84 -8.06 9.95 33.74
N GLU A 85 -7.18 9.15 34.33
CA GLU A 85 -6.18 8.37 33.60
C GLU A 85 -6.85 7.36 32.65
N PRO A 86 -6.29 7.12 31.47
CA PRO A 86 -6.83 6.15 30.52
C PRO A 86 -6.84 4.74 31.08
N ILE A 87 -7.94 4.04 30.90
CA ILE A 87 -8.13 2.65 31.37
C ILE A 87 -7.95 1.70 30.18
N GLY A 88 -7.07 0.71 30.32
CA GLY A 88 -6.98 -0.39 29.36
C GLY A 88 -8.24 -1.24 29.35
N LEU A 89 -8.77 -1.54 28.18
CA LEU A 89 -9.97 -2.33 28.00
C LEU A 89 -9.65 -3.73 27.48
N THR A 90 -10.48 -4.69 27.86
CA THR A 90 -10.46 -6.05 27.30
C THR A 90 -11.32 -6.09 26.04
N ALA A 91 -10.80 -6.70 25.00
CA ALA A 91 -11.53 -6.89 23.75
C ALA A 91 -11.38 -8.32 23.23
N VAL A 92 -12.31 -8.74 22.39
CA VAL A 92 -12.31 -10.03 21.70
C VAL A 92 -12.55 -9.77 20.22
N ALA A 93 -11.65 -10.24 19.36
CA ALA A 93 -11.86 -10.24 17.92
C ALA A 93 -12.39 -11.61 17.47
N ARG A 94 -13.45 -11.60 16.68
CA ARG A 94 -13.99 -12.78 15.99
C ARG A 94 -14.27 -12.40 14.56
N ASP A 95 -13.47 -12.95 13.66
CA ASP A 95 -13.52 -12.60 12.24
C ASP A 95 -13.42 -11.08 12.03
N GLU A 96 -14.41 -10.44 11.47
CA GLU A 96 -14.44 -9.00 11.17
C GLU A 96 -14.92 -8.15 12.37
N VAL A 97 -15.37 -8.75 13.47
CA VAL A 97 -15.99 -8.04 14.59
C VAL A 97 -15.06 -8.01 15.81
N VAL A 98 -14.81 -6.80 16.32
CA VAL A 98 -14.13 -6.57 17.60
C VAL A 98 -15.15 -6.11 18.62
N THR A 99 -15.33 -6.91 19.67
CA THR A 99 -16.17 -6.58 20.84
C THR A 99 -15.27 -6.10 21.97
N ILE A 100 -15.45 -4.85 22.39
CA ILE A 100 -14.70 -4.19 23.46
C ILE A 100 -15.60 -4.13 24.68
N LEU A 101 -15.18 -4.75 25.78
CA LEU A 101 -15.93 -4.74 27.03
C LEU A 101 -15.65 -3.46 27.79
N LEU A 102 -16.70 -2.76 28.18
CA LEU A 102 -16.62 -1.56 29.00
C LEU A 102 -16.77 -1.90 30.49
N PRO A 103 -16.16 -1.12 31.39
CA PRO A 103 -16.36 -1.29 32.85
C PRO A 103 -17.83 -1.10 33.24
N ASP A 104 -18.29 -1.88 34.22
CA ASP A 104 -19.62 -1.70 34.80
C ASP A 104 -19.70 -0.37 35.57
N GLY A 105 -20.85 0.32 35.46
CA GLY A 105 -21.14 1.50 36.27
C GLY A 105 -20.45 2.79 35.80
N LEU A 106 -20.22 2.95 34.50
CA LEU A 106 -19.81 4.24 33.95
C LEU A 106 -20.82 5.32 34.35
N SER A 107 -20.34 6.39 34.98
CA SER A 107 -21.17 7.53 35.39
C SER A 107 -21.58 8.39 34.17
N ASP A 108 -22.52 9.33 34.41
CA ASP A 108 -22.84 10.31 33.37
C ASP A 108 -21.60 11.10 33.00
N GLY A 109 -21.36 11.21 31.69
CA GLY A 109 -20.16 11.88 31.15
C GLY A 109 -19.86 11.53 29.70
N VAL A 110 -18.79 12.11 29.18
CA VAL A 110 -18.29 11.84 27.81
C VAL A 110 -17.11 10.88 27.89
N TYR A 111 -17.15 9.87 27.04
CA TYR A 111 -16.17 8.81 26.95
C TYR A 111 -15.63 8.72 25.52
N ALA A 112 -14.34 8.40 25.40
CA ALA A 112 -13.76 8.02 24.13
C ALA A 112 -13.05 6.68 24.25
N VAL A 113 -13.25 5.80 23.30
CA VAL A 113 -12.54 4.53 23.16
C VAL A 113 -11.57 4.67 22.02
N SER A 114 -10.27 4.73 22.33
CA SER A 114 -9.24 4.58 21.31
C SER A 114 -8.94 3.11 21.09
N TYR A 115 -8.74 2.73 19.84
CA TYR A 115 -8.35 1.37 19.48
C TYR A 115 -7.26 1.37 18.44
N ARG A 116 -6.43 0.32 18.49
CA ARG A 116 -5.48 -0.03 17.45
C ARG A 116 -5.57 -1.53 17.20
N VAL A 117 -5.81 -1.92 15.97
CA VAL A 117 -5.94 -3.30 15.52
C VAL A 117 -4.98 -3.54 14.35
N VAL A 118 -4.71 -4.81 14.06
CA VAL A 118 -3.87 -5.22 12.91
C VAL A 118 -4.78 -5.80 11.85
N SER A 119 -4.76 -5.23 10.65
CA SER A 119 -5.47 -5.77 9.50
C SER A 119 -4.86 -7.09 9.03
N ALA A 120 -5.57 -7.85 8.21
CA ALA A 120 -5.11 -9.14 7.69
C ALA A 120 -3.79 -9.05 6.90
N ASP A 121 -3.47 -7.89 6.34
CA ASP A 121 -2.22 -7.61 5.63
C ASP A 121 -1.04 -7.21 6.55
N GLY A 122 -1.26 -7.15 7.87
CA GLY A 122 -0.25 -6.84 8.88
C GLY A 122 -0.05 -5.35 9.18
N HIS A 123 -0.86 -4.45 8.62
CA HIS A 123 -0.75 -3.01 8.91
C HIS A 123 -1.64 -2.59 10.08
N PRO A 124 -1.17 -1.65 10.93
CA PRO A 124 -1.99 -1.13 12.01
C PRO A 124 -3.09 -0.21 11.49
N VAL A 125 -4.30 -0.43 11.98
CA VAL A 125 -5.45 0.46 11.83
C VAL A 125 -5.79 1.01 13.20
N ALA A 126 -5.76 2.33 13.36
CA ALA A 126 -5.98 2.99 14.64
C ALA A 126 -6.97 4.13 14.48
N SER A 127 -7.90 4.24 15.43
CA SER A 127 -8.88 5.34 15.52
C SER A 127 -9.42 5.46 16.93
N ALA A 128 -10.32 6.43 17.14
CA ALA A 128 -11.06 6.59 18.37
C ALA A 128 -12.53 6.87 18.05
N ILE A 129 -13.42 6.43 18.92
CA ILE A 129 -14.84 6.75 18.89
C ILE A 129 -15.21 7.42 20.22
N SER A 130 -16.24 8.24 20.19
CA SER A 130 -16.78 8.93 21.36
C SER A 130 -18.24 8.57 21.59
N PHE A 131 -18.69 8.59 22.84
CA PHE A 131 -20.09 8.52 23.22
C PHE A 131 -20.32 9.23 24.55
N GLN A 132 -21.56 9.65 24.78
CA GLN A 132 -21.97 10.30 26.00
C GLN A 132 -22.98 9.41 26.76
N VAL A 133 -22.85 9.35 28.07
CA VAL A 133 -23.82 8.72 28.96
C VAL A 133 -24.53 9.81 29.77
N GLY A 134 -25.87 9.77 29.82
CA GLY A 134 -26.69 10.76 30.51
C GLY A 134 -26.89 12.07 29.75
N ALA A 135 -27.78 12.93 30.30
CA ALA A 135 -28.10 14.25 29.73
C ALA A 135 -27.19 15.31 30.37
N GLY A 136 -26.09 15.64 29.68
CA GLY A 136 -25.18 16.71 30.08
C GLY A 136 -24.73 17.50 28.83
N GLN A 137 -24.28 18.76 29.02
CA GLN A 137 -23.64 19.50 27.96
C GLN A 137 -22.31 18.82 27.65
N PRO A 138 -22.00 18.47 26.39
CA PRO A 138 -20.75 17.76 26.09
C PRO A 138 -19.56 18.63 26.51
N PRO A 139 -18.72 18.20 27.46
CA PRO A 139 -17.45 18.84 27.66
C PRO A 139 -16.64 18.66 26.38
N SER A 140 -15.95 19.72 25.93
CA SER A 140 -14.96 19.58 24.88
C SER A 140 -13.90 18.57 25.35
N MET A 141 -14.02 17.34 24.93
CA MET A 141 -12.95 16.36 25.16
C MET A 141 -11.75 16.73 24.30
N PRO A 142 -10.54 16.72 24.86
CA PRO A 142 -9.37 16.66 24.01
C PRO A 142 -9.51 15.41 23.12
N ALA A 143 -9.31 15.58 21.84
CA ALA A 143 -9.31 14.45 20.91
C ALA A 143 -8.41 13.36 21.51
N ALA A 144 -8.94 12.15 21.67
CA ALA A 144 -8.15 11.05 22.20
C ALA A 144 -6.94 10.91 21.28
N GLU A 145 -5.76 11.27 21.79
CA GLU A 145 -4.53 11.14 21.00
C GLU A 145 -4.31 9.66 20.75
N VAL A 146 -4.61 9.22 19.54
CA VAL A 146 -4.20 7.91 19.06
C VAL A 146 -2.69 8.02 18.81
N PRO A 147 -1.83 7.27 19.54
CA PRO A 147 -0.41 7.39 19.35
C PRO A 147 -0.05 7.09 17.89
N ALA A 148 0.32 8.11 17.14
CA ALA A 148 0.81 7.92 15.78
C ALA A 148 2.17 7.21 15.84
N THR A 149 2.41 6.27 14.93
CA THR A 149 3.74 5.67 14.78
C THR A 149 4.75 6.78 14.44
N SER A 150 5.92 6.75 15.07
CA SER A 150 6.93 7.77 14.79
C SER A 150 7.42 7.64 13.33
N ALA A 151 7.60 8.77 12.63
CA ALA A 151 8.14 8.77 11.27
C ALA A 151 9.52 8.11 11.17
N ALA A 152 10.28 8.12 12.27
CA ALA A 152 11.58 7.45 12.36
C ALA A 152 11.43 5.92 12.40
N THR A 153 10.43 5.38 13.11
CA THR A 153 10.11 3.95 13.14
C THR A 153 9.63 3.47 11.77
N GLU A 154 8.73 4.21 11.12
CA GLU A 154 8.31 3.91 9.75
C GLU A 154 9.49 3.89 8.79
N THR A 155 10.38 4.88 8.86
CA THR A 155 11.59 4.93 8.03
C THR A 155 12.49 3.72 8.29
N LEU A 156 12.67 3.31 9.54
CA LEU A 156 13.48 2.15 9.90
C LEU A 156 12.89 0.87 9.31
N VAL A 157 11.58 0.64 9.44
CA VAL A 157 10.90 -0.54 8.88
C VAL A 157 11.02 -0.56 7.35
N VAL A 158 10.82 0.57 6.68
CA VAL A 158 11.02 0.70 5.22
C VAL A 158 12.45 0.34 4.81
N LEU A 159 13.47 0.81 5.54
CA LEU A 159 14.87 0.50 5.25
C LEU A 159 15.20 -0.97 5.50
N LEU A 160 14.68 -1.56 6.56
CA LEU A 160 14.84 -3.00 6.85
C LEU A 160 14.16 -3.86 5.77
N THR A 161 12.96 -3.49 5.36
CA THR A 161 12.25 -4.16 4.26
C THR A 161 13.03 -4.07 2.95
N ALA A 162 13.54 -2.89 2.59
CA ALA A 162 14.39 -2.71 1.42
C ALA A 162 15.68 -3.55 1.49
N ALA A 163 16.31 -3.63 2.67
CA ALA A 163 17.51 -4.44 2.90
C ALA A 163 17.21 -5.95 2.81
N GLN A 164 16.07 -6.41 3.33
CA GLN A 164 15.59 -7.78 3.20
C GLN A 164 15.40 -8.16 1.72
N TYR A 165 14.64 -7.35 0.97
CA TYR A 165 14.46 -7.59 -0.47
C TYR A 165 15.78 -7.53 -1.23
N LEU A 166 16.62 -6.54 -0.99
CA LEU A 166 17.92 -6.42 -1.65
C LEU A 166 18.79 -7.66 -1.40
N GLY A 167 18.92 -8.05 -0.13
CA GLY A 167 19.69 -9.24 0.26
C GLY A 167 19.16 -10.51 -0.39
N LEU A 168 17.84 -10.70 -0.37
CA LEU A 168 17.19 -11.91 -0.88
C LEU A 168 17.23 -12.00 -2.40
N LEU A 169 16.96 -10.90 -3.11
CA LEU A 169 17.06 -10.82 -4.57
C LEU A 169 18.49 -11.04 -5.05
N LEU A 170 19.47 -10.46 -4.35
CA LEU A 170 20.89 -10.70 -4.65
C LEU A 170 21.30 -12.15 -4.38
N PHE A 171 20.91 -12.71 -3.24
CA PHE A 171 21.21 -14.10 -2.89
C PHE A 171 20.69 -15.05 -3.97
N THR A 172 19.40 -15.00 -4.24
CA THR A 172 18.75 -15.87 -5.22
C THR A 172 19.30 -15.64 -6.63
N GLY A 173 19.41 -14.39 -7.05
CA GLY A 173 19.90 -14.04 -8.39
C GLY A 173 21.35 -14.43 -8.65
N LEU A 174 22.23 -14.30 -7.65
CA LEU A 174 23.61 -14.77 -7.74
C LEU A 174 23.69 -16.30 -7.83
N VAL A 175 22.83 -17.03 -7.07
CA VAL A 175 22.73 -18.50 -7.19
C VAL A 175 22.27 -18.89 -8.60
N LEU A 176 21.21 -18.25 -9.10
CA LEU A 176 20.70 -18.47 -10.45
C LEU A 176 21.77 -18.19 -11.51
N PHE A 177 22.44 -17.04 -11.43
CA PHE A 177 23.52 -16.67 -12.36
C PHE A 177 24.65 -17.70 -12.37
N HIS A 178 25.12 -18.12 -11.19
CA HIS A 178 26.18 -19.12 -11.08
C HIS A 178 25.76 -20.46 -11.70
N ARG A 179 24.52 -20.91 -11.49
CA ARG A 179 24.07 -22.24 -11.92
C ARG A 179 23.56 -22.29 -13.34
N LEU A 180 22.92 -21.22 -13.84
CA LEU A 180 22.30 -21.19 -15.15
C LEU A 180 23.23 -20.58 -16.21
N VAL A 181 24.01 -19.55 -15.85
CA VAL A 181 24.84 -18.79 -16.80
C VAL A 181 26.29 -19.28 -16.80
N LEU A 182 26.99 -19.26 -15.65
CA LEU A 182 28.40 -19.67 -15.54
C LEU A 182 28.58 -21.18 -15.61
N ARG A 183 27.65 -21.95 -15.01
CA ARG A 183 27.69 -23.43 -14.98
C ARG A 183 29.05 -23.99 -14.54
N PRO A 184 29.65 -23.52 -13.44
CA PRO A 184 30.95 -24.04 -12.98
C PRO A 184 30.79 -25.50 -12.56
N ALA A 185 31.75 -26.34 -12.92
CA ALA A 185 31.75 -27.76 -12.59
C ALA A 185 31.79 -27.99 -11.07
N ARG A 186 32.57 -27.20 -10.33
CA ARG A 186 32.70 -27.20 -8.86
C ARG A 186 33.18 -25.82 -8.41
N ALA A 187 32.35 -25.07 -7.72
CA ALA A 187 32.76 -23.85 -7.02
C ALA A 187 31.87 -23.66 -5.78
N GLY A 188 32.49 -23.44 -4.63
CA GLY A 188 31.74 -23.01 -3.44
C GLY A 188 31.08 -21.64 -3.65
N PRO A 189 30.08 -21.27 -2.83
CA PRO A 189 29.39 -20.02 -2.97
C PRO A 189 30.34 -18.83 -2.80
N PRO A 190 30.36 -17.87 -3.72
CA PRO A 190 31.17 -16.66 -3.59
C PRO A 190 30.86 -15.90 -2.30
N ARG A 191 31.82 -15.08 -1.84
CA ARG A 191 31.60 -14.21 -0.65
C ARG A 191 30.36 -13.33 -0.80
N LEU A 192 30.06 -12.86 -2.01
CA LEU A 192 28.86 -12.06 -2.30
C LEU A 192 27.55 -12.81 -2.02
N VAL A 193 27.47 -14.11 -2.37
CA VAL A 193 26.28 -14.93 -2.10
C VAL A 193 26.04 -15.10 -0.59
N ARG A 194 27.11 -15.26 0.18
CA ARG A 194 27.02 -15.37 1.66
C ARG A 194 26.62 -14.02 2.27
N GLY A 195 27.27 -12.93 1.84
CA GLY A 195 26.95 -11.59 2.33
C GLY A 195 25.52 -11.19 2.05
N SER A 196 24.99 -11.47 0.84
CA SER A 196 23.60 -11.16 0.52
C SER A 196 22.60 -11.97 1.35
N LEU A 197 22.86 -13.27 1.60
CA LEU A 197 22.01 -14.05 2.52
C LEU A 197 22.08 -13.50 3.95
N THR A 198 23.29 -13.17 4.44
CA THR A 198 23.44 -12.58 5.78
C THR A 198 22.63 -11.28 5.91
N THR A 199 22.67 -10.40 4.89
CA THR A 199 21.86 -9.18 4.87
C THR A 199 20.35 -9.50 4.90
N ALA A 200 19.89 -10.45 4.08
CA ALA A 200 18.49 -10.85 4.06
C ALA A 200 18.01 -11.39 5.42
N VAL A 201 18.79 -12.30 6.02
CA VAL A 201 18.47 -12.90 7.33
C VAL A 201 18.50 -11.85 8.44
N ALA A 202 19.54 -11.01 8.51
CA ALA A 202 19.66 -9.97 9.53
C ALA A 202 18.48 -8.97 9.45
N ALA A 203 18.14 -8.53 8.25
CA ALA A 203 17.00 -7.63 8.05
C ALA A 203 15.68 -8.30 8.42
N SER A 204 15.46 -9.57 8.04
CA SER A 204 14.26 -10.33 8.41
C SER A 204 14.12 -10.51 9.93
N VAL A 205 15.23 -10.78 10.63
CA VAL A 205 15.23 -10.90 12.09
C VAL A 205 14.92 -9.56 12.76
N LEU A 206 15.49 -8.45 12.25
CA LEU A 206 15.24 -7.11 12.80
C LEU A 206 13.85 -6.56 12.45
N LEU A 207 13.20 -7.06 11.39
CA LEU A 207 11.81 -6.73 11.09
C LEU A 207 10.85 -7.28 12.16
N ILE A 208 11.17 -8.36 12.86
CA ILE A 208 10.32 -8.91 13.92
C ILE A 208 10.03 -7.85 15.00
N PRO A 209 11.04 -7.32 15.74
CA PRO A 209 10.80 -6.26 16.70
C PRO A 209 10.43 -4.92 16.02
N GLY A 210 10.88 -4.68 14.79
CA GLY A 210 10.55 -3.49 14.03
C GLY A 210 9.04 -3.35 13.78
N ASP A 211 8.40 -4.44 13.36
CA ASP A 211 6.94 -4.48 13.17
C ASP A 211 6.20 -4.39 14.51
N ALA A 212 6.68 -5.05 15.58
CA ALA A 212 6.09 -4.94 16.91
C ALA A 212 6.11 -3.48 17.43
N VAL A 213 7.26 -2.80 17.32
CA VAL A 213 7.39 -1.38 17.71
C VAL A 213 6.51 -0.48 16.85
N ARG A 214 6.41 -0.75 15.54
CA ARG A 214 5.49 -0.03 14.63
C ARG A 214 4.03 -0.23 15.06
N LEU A 215 3.64 -1.44 15.41
CA LEU A 215 2.28 -1.77 15.83
C LEU A 215 1.90 -1.10 17.16
N THR A 216 2.84 -0.93 18.09
CA THR A 216 2.59 -0.26 19.38
C THR A 216 2.72 1.26 19.34
N GLY A 217 3.22 1.83 18.23
CA GLY A 217 3.47 3.28 18.10
C GLY A 217 4.77 3.74 18.74
N GLY A 218 5.69 2.81 19.04
CA GLY A 218 6.94 3.06 19.74
C GLY A 218 8.02 3.76 18.90
N GLN A 219 9.15 4.02 19.54
CA GLN A 219 10.31 4.70 18.95
C GLN A 219 11.33 3.68 18.39
N PRO A 220 12.17 4.05 17.38
CA PRO A 220 13.08 3.11 16.71
C PRO A 220 14.05 2.37 17.62
N TRP A 221 14.50 2.97 18.73
CA TRP A 221 15.42 2.33 19.67
C TRP A 221 14.79 1.23 20.50
N GLU A 222 13.47 1.17 20.59
CA GLU A 222 12.73 0.15 21.31
C GLU A 222 12.86 -1.23 20.64
N ILE A 223 13.32 -1.32 19.39
CA ILE A 223 13.68 -2.60 18.76
C ILE A 223 14.76 -3.36 19.54
N LEU A 224 15.55 -2.66 20.37
CA LEU A 224 16.55 -3.27 21.23
C LEU A 224 15.98 -3.72 22.57
N TRP A 225 14.73 -3.37 22.88
CA TRP A 225 14.08 -3.69 24.14
C TRP A 225 13.52 -5.11 24.12
N PRO A 226 13.76 -5.92 25.19
CA PRO A 226 13.25 -7.29 25.23
C PRO A 226 11.76 -7.48 24.92
N PRO A 227 10.83 -6.63 25.43
CA PRO A 227 9.41 -6.74 25.11
C PRO A 227 9.08 -6.68 23.62
N SER A 228 9.79 -5.89 22.81
CA SER A 228 9.54 -5.79 21.36
C SER A 228 9.84 -7.11 20.60
N TRP A 229 10.50 -8.08 21.24
CA TRP A 229 10.79 -9.39 20.68
C TRP A 229 9.76 -10.46 21.08
N THR A 230 8.89 -10.16 22.02
CA THR A 230 7.89 -11.09 22.59
C THR A 230 6.48 -10.56 22.46
N ASP A 231 6.27 -9.27 22.72
CA ASP A 231 4.96 -8.67 22.85
C ASP A 231 4.48 -8.14 21.49
N GLY A 232 3.27 -8.52 21.08
CA GLY A 232 2.69 -8.11 19.81
C GLY A 232 3.36 -8.71 18.55
N VAL A 233 4.26 -9.69 18.74
CA VAL A 233 4.95 -10.35 17.62
C VAL A 233 4.00 -11.31 16.91
N GLY A 234 3.61 -10.97 15.69
CA GLY A 234 2.85 -11.87 14.82
C GLY A 234 3.70 -13.04 14.30
N TRP A 235 3.06 -14.18 14.00
CA TRP A 235 3.73 -15.35 13.42
C TRP A 235 4.29 -15.13 12.00
N PRO A 236 3.69 -14.27 11.11
CA PRO A 236 4.15 -14.15 9.73
C PRO A 236 5.59 -13.64 9.58
N PRO A 237 6.05 -12.57 10.25
CA PRO A 237 7.45 -12.12 10.15
C PRO A 237 8.43 -13.14 10.72
N VAL A 238 8.07 -13.87 11.78
CA VAL A 238 8.89 -14.95 12.35
C VAL A 238 9.05 -16.09 11.34
N ALA A 239 7.94 -16.54 10.74
CA ALA A 239 7.97 -17.59 9.71
C ALA A 239 8.78 -17.15 8.48
N ALA A 240 8.64 -15.90 8.04
CA ALA A 240 9.43 -15.35 6.95
C ALA A 240 10.94 -15.41 7.26
N ALA A 241 11.36 -14.96 8.45
CA ALA A 241 12.76 -15.02 8.89
C ALA A 241 13.29 -16.46 8.94
N VAL A 242 12.50 -17.40 9.48
CA VAL A 242 12.84 -18.84 9.55
C VAL A 242 12.99 -19.43 8.13
N ILE A 243 12.04 -19.16 7.23
CA ILE A 243 12.10 -19.66 5.85
C ILE A 243 13.35 -19.13 5.14
N ILE A 244 13.59 -17.82 5.19
CA ILE A 244 14.74 -17.18 4.54
C ILE A 244 16.05 -17.76 5.11
N GLY A 245 16.14 -17.89 6.43
CA GLY A 245 17.32 -18.43 7.09
C GLY A 245 17.55 -19.91 6.80
N ALA A 246 16.57 -20.76 7.12
CA ALA A 246 16.72 -22.21 7.00
C ALA A 246 16.89 -22.66 5.54
N VAL A 247 16.05 -22.16 4.63
CA VAL A 247 16.10 -22.52 3.21
C VAL A 247 17.34 -21.92 2.55
N GLY A 248 17.71 -20.68 2.89
CA GLY A 248 18.91 -20.02 2.37
C GLY A 248 20.20 -20.74 2.81
N ILE A 249 20.31 -21.13 4.09
CA ILE A 249 21.45 -21.91 4.61
C ILE A 249 21.51 -23.27 3.92
N THR A 250 20.36 -23.95 3.72
CA THR A 250 20.29 -25.23 3.01
C THR A 250 20.74 -25.09 1.55
N ALA A 251 20.37 -23.98 0.88
CA ALA A 251 20.85 -23.67 -0.46
C ALA A 251 22.37 -23.45 -0.52
N LEU A 252 22.95 -22.79 0.49
CA LEU A 252 24.40 -22.63 0.60
C LEU A 252 25.10 -23.99 0.86
N TRP A 253 24.52 -24.80 1.73
CA TRP A 253 25.02 -26.15 2.02
C TRP A 253 25.01 -27.02 0.77
N ALA A 254 23.90 -27.05 0.01
CA ALA A 254 23.78 -27.79 -1.23
C ALA A 254 24.83 -27.40 -2.29
N GLN A 255 25.28 -26.14 -2.29
CA GLN A 255 26.34 -25.69 -3.19
C GLN A 255 27.73 -26.27 -2.85
N ARG A 256 27.95 -26.64 -1.61
CA ARG A 256 29.25 -27.13 -1.11
C ARG A 256 29.34 -28.65 -1.08
N HIS A 257 28.20 -29.33 -0.93
CA HIS A 257 28.19 -30.76 -0.68
C HIS A 257 28.44 -31.58 -1.95
N PRO A 258 29.50 -32.41 -2.03
CA PRO A 258 29.84 -33.11 -3.27
C PRO A 258 28.82 -34.15 -3.70
N GLY A 259 28.00 -34.68 -2.76
CA GLY A 259 26.93 -35.65 -3.03
C GLY A 259 25.62 -35.03 -3.48
N VAL A 260 25.47 -33.69 -3.43
CA VAL A 260 24.25 -33.01 -3.82
C VAL A 260 24.42 -32.39 -5.22
N PRO A 261 23.53 -32.67 -6.16
CA PRO A 261 23.58 -32.00 -7.47
C PRO A 261 23.52 -30.47 -7.27
N GLY A 262 24.50 -29.74 -7.82
CA GLY A 262 24.57 -28.28 -7.65
C GLY A 262 23.32 -27.55 -8.15
N ARG A 263 22.50 -28.21 -8.99
CA ARG A 263 21.20 -27.71 -9.44
C ARG A 263 20.14 -27.63 -8.32
N ALA A 264 20.28 -28.41 -7.24
CA ALA A 264 19.37 -28.38 -6.09
C ALA A 264 19.37 -27.01 -5.37
N ALA A 265 20.47 -26.26 -5.45
CA ALA A 265 20.53 -24.91 -4.89
C ALA A 265 19.57 -23.91 -5.58
N VAL A 266 19.15 -24.17 -6.82
CA VAL A 266 18.24 -23.28 -7.58
C VAL A 266 16.83 -23.26 -6.97
N PRO A 267 16.12 -24.41 -6.84
CA PRO A 267 14.80 -24.42 -6.23
C PRO A 267 14.83 -23.99 -4.76
N LEU A 268 15.89 -24.31 -4.01
CA LEU A 268 16.05 -23.84 -2.63
C LEU A 268 16.21 -22.33 -2.55
N ALA A 269 17.05 -21.71 -3.40
CA ALA A 269 17.17 -20.26 -3.42
C ALA A 269 15.88 -19.57 -3.85
N ALA A 270 15.14 -20.16 -4.80
CA ALA A 270 13.82 -19.68 -5.20
C ALA A 270 12.78 -19.84 -4.07
N ALA A 271 12.83 -20.94 -3.32
CA ALA A 271 11.95 -21.17 -2.18
C ALA A 271 12.17 -20.15 -1.04
N ALA A 272 13.39 -19.62 -0.87
CA ALA A 272 13.62 -18.56 0.12
C ALA A 272 12.82 -17.27 -0.20
N LEU A 273 12.42 -17.04 -1.47
CA LEU A 273 11.56 -15.93 -1.87
C LEU A 273 10.12 -16.05 -1.38
N THR A 274 9.70 -17.21 -0.85
CA THR A 274 8.35 -17.37 -0.29
C THR A 274 8.21 -16.72 1.09
N GLY A 275 9.32 -16.40 1.78
CA GLY A 275 9.27 -15.70 3.07
C GLY A 275 8.50 -14.39 3.02
N PRO A 276 8.86 -13.42 2.18
CA PRO A 276 8.13 -12.16 2.07
C PRO A 276 6.66 -12.32 1.67
N LEU A 277 6.28 -13.39 0.96
CA LEU A 277 4.89 -13.64 0.55
C LEU A 277 3.95 -13.93 1.72
N LEU A 278 4.49 -14.21 2.92
CA LEU A 278 3.68 -14.43 4.13
C LEU A 278 3.22 -13.12 4.77
N VAL A 279 3.75 -11.99 4.33
CA VAL A 279 3.49 -10.66 4.91
C VAL A 279 3.03 -9.71 3.81
N GLY A 280 2.05 -8.86 4.11
CA GLY A 280 1.60 -7.79 3.21
C GLY A 280 0.43 -8.15 2.28
N HIS A 281 0.12 -7.25 1.36
CA HIS A 281 -1.10 -7.23 0.54
C HIS A 281 -1.32 -8.45 -0.36
N THR A 282 -0.29 -9.27 -0.59
CA THR A 282 -0.39 -10.47 -1.43
C THR A 282 -1.30 -11.54 -0.85
N GLN A 283 -1.49 -11.55 0.47
CA GLN A 283 -2.35 -12.51 1.18
C GLN A 283 -3.83 -12.09 1.18
N THR A 284 -4.11 -10.81 1.01
CA THR A 284 -5.46 -10.24 1.16
C THR A 284 -6.10 -9.85 -0.17
N THR A 285 -5.34 -9.78 -1.28
CA THR A 285 -5.86 -9.37 -2.59
C THR A 285 -6.40 -10.56 -3.40
N PRO A 286 -7.73 -10.69 -3.61
CA PRO A 286 -8.31 -11.76 -4.43
C PRO A 286 -8.04 -11.58 -5.93
N PRO A 287 -7.91 -12.68 -6.70
CA PRO A 287 -7.79 -14.05 -6.23
C PRO A 287 -6.38 -14.35 -5.70
N VAL A 288 -6.28 -14.70 -4.41
CA VAL A 288 -5.02 -14.84 -3.66
C VAL A 288 -4.00 -15.75 -4.36
N TRP A 289 -4.44 -16.89 -4.92
CA TRP A 289 -3.53 -17.81 -5.62
C TRP A 289 -2.84 -17.16 -6.83
N LEU A 290 -3.56 -16.30 -7.58
CA LEU A 290 -3.00 -15.60 -8.75
C LEU A 290 -2.03 -14.50 -8.29
N MET A 291 -2.39 -13.80 -7.23
CA MET A 291 -1.55 -12.76 -6.62
C MET A 291 -0.23 -13.35 -6.12
N LEU A 292 -0.28 -14.46 -5.35
CA LEU A 292 0.91 -15.16 -4.86
C LEU A 292 1.78 -15.70 -6.01
N ALA A 293 1.17 -16.27 -7.05
CA ALA A 293 1.90 -16.77 -8.21
C ALA A 293 2.57 -15.64 -9.00
N ALA A 294 1.88 -14.50 -9.17
CA ALA A 294 2.41 -13.33 -9.85
C ALA A 294 3.58 -12.73 -9.04
N ASP A 295 3.43 -12.58 -7.73
CA ASP A 295 4.48 -12.02 -6.88
C ASP A 295 5.71 -12.93 -6.81
N LEU A 296 5.54 -14.23 -6.62
CA LEU A 296 6.66 -15.17 -6.66
C LEU A 296 7.39 -15.13 -8.01
N GLY A 297 6.65 -15.11 -9.12
CA GLY A 297 7.22 -14.95 -10.47
C GLY A 297 7.97 -13.62 -10.62
N HIS A 298 7.42 -12.53 -10.08
CA HIS A 298 8.04 -11.21 -10.06
C HIS A 298 9.35 -11.22 -9.28
N LEU A 299 9.37 -11.80 -8.07
CA LEU A 299 10.56 -11.91 -7.23
C LEU A 299 11.65 -12.78 -7.87
N ILE A 300 11.29 -13.92 -8.49
CA ILE A 300 12.26 -14.76 -9.21
C ILE A 300 12.89 -13.99 -10.37
N ALA A 301 12.08 -13.29 -11.16
CA ALA A 301 12.54 -12.53 -12.31
C ALA A 301 13.40 -11.32 -11.89
N ALA A 302 12.98 -10.57 -10.87
CA ALA A 302 13.75 -9.47 -10.28
C ALA A 302 15.10 -9.96 -9.71
N SER A 303 15.09 -11.12 -9.03
CA SER A 303 16.31 -11.75 -8.52
C SER A 303 17.31 -12.05 -9.65
N PHE A 304 16.82 -12.65 -10.74
CA PHE A 304 17.70 -12.96 -11.85
C PHE A 304 18.26 -11.70 -12.52
N TRP A 305 17.43 -10.68 -12.73
CA TRP A 305 17.87 -9.44 -13.36
C TRP A 305 18.90 -8.71 -12.49
N LEU A 306 18.58 -8.39 -11.24
CA LEU A 306 19.48 -7.65 -10.34
C LEU A 306 20.70 -8.48 -9.93
N GLY A 307 20.48 -9.67 -9.36
CA GLY A 307 21.59 -10.50 -8.85
C GLY A 307 22.43 -11.08 -9.98
N GLY A 308 21.82 -11.44 -11.12
CA GLY A 308 22.53 -11.86 -12.31
C GLY A 308 23.39 -10.77 -12.92
N LEU A 309 22.88 -9.52 -12.94
CA LEU A 309 23.62 -8.34 -13.42
C LEU A 309 24.85 -8.05 -12.55
N LEU A 310 24.71 -8.10 -11.21
CA LEU A 310 25.83 -7.93 -10.30
C LEU A 310 26.82 -9.11 -10.35
N GLY A 311 26.32 -10.32 -10.54
CA GLY A 311 27.14 -11.51 -10.82
C GLY A 311 27.96 -11.37 -12.10
N LEU A 312 27.36 -10.88 -13.16
CA LEU A 312 28.04 -10.59 -14.42
C LEU A 312 29.10 -9.49 -14.27
N LEU A 313 28.76 -8.37 -13.61
CA LEU A 313 29.71 -7.29 -13.32
C LEU A 313 30.92 -7.80 -12.51
N HIS A 314 30.66 -8.59 -11.49
CA HIS A 314 31.73 -9.21 -10.69
C HIS A 314 32.63 -10.12 -11.53
N HIS A 315 32.03 -10.96 -12.36
CA HIS A 315 32.75 -11.87 -13.25
C HIS A 315 33.63 -11.11 -14.28
N LEU A 316 33.08 -10.07 -14.90
CA LEU A 316 33.83 -9.22 -15.85
C LEU A 316 34.98 -8.47 -15.15
N ARG A 317 34.78 -7.97 -13.92
CA ARG A 317 35.83 -7.32 -13.13
C ARG A 317 36.94 -8.30 -12.77
N GLN A 318 36.63 -9.51 -12.35
CA GLN A 318 37.62 -10.53 -12.04
C GLN A 318 38.46 -10.90 -13.26
N ALA A 319 37.84 -11.03 -14.44
CA ALA A 319 38.55 -11.30 -15.68
C ALA A 319 39.51 -10.18 -16.06
N ARG A 320 39.12 -8.92 -15.82
CA ARG A 320 39.96 -7.73 -16.13
C ARG A 320 41.11 -7.54 -15.16
N ASN A 321 40.96 -7.96 -13.91
CA ASN A 321 42.00 -7.82 -12.88
C ASN A 321 43.06 -8.93 -12.92
N ARG A 322 43.03 -9.84 -13.91
CA ARG A 322 44.12 -10.81 -14.12
C ARG A 322 45.35 -10.09 -14.65
N PRO A 323 46.58 -10.50 -14.23
CA PRO A 323 47.84 -9.85 -14.62
C PRO A 323 48.08 -9.88 -16.14
N GLU A 324 47.64 -10.96 -16.77
CA GLU A 324 47.80 -11.15 -18.21
C GLU A 324 46.62 -10.56 -18.98
N SER A 325 46.93 -9.90 -20.11
CA SER A 325 45.91 -9.44 -21.03
C SER A 325 45.08 -10.64 -21.51
N PRO A 326 43.72 -10.56 -21.45
CA PRO A 326 42.88 -11.68 -21.84
C PRO A 326 43.14 -12.04 -23.32
N ASP A 327 43.44 -13.31 -23.56
CA ASP A 327 43.56 -13.87 -24.90
C ASP A 327 42.17 -13.92 -25.62
N GLN A 328 42.20 -14.19 -26.93
CA GLN A 328 40.97 -14.25 -27.74
C GLN A 328 39.98 -15.35 -27.22
N ALA A 329 40.51 -16.44 -26.68
CA ALA A 329 39.67 -17.53 -26.15
C ALA A 329 38.90 -17.07 -24.90
N THR A 330 39.56 -16.36 -23.99
CA THR A 330 38.96 -15.73 -22.80
C THR A 330 37.89 -14.71 -23.21
N LEU A 331 38.17 -13.82 -24.16
CA LEU A 331 37.22 -12.81 -24.66
C LEU A 331 35.98 -13.47 -25.28
N ARG A 332 36.13 -14.52 -26.07
CA ARG A 332 35.03 -15.32 -26.63
C ARG A 332 34.22 -16.01 -25.51
N GLY A 333 34.89 -16.49 -24.47
CA GLY A 333 34.23 -17.06 -23.27
C GLY A 333 33.37 -16.03 -22.55
N LEU A 334 33.90 -14.83 -22.32
CA LEU A 334 33.16 -13.71 -21.72
C LEU A 334 31.97 -13.27 -22.60
N ALA A 335 32.14 -13.16 -23.91
CA ALA A 335 31.07 -12.82 -24.84
C ALA A 335 29.93 -13.85 -24.81
N ARG A 336 30.24 -15.16 -24.71
CA ARG A 336 29.24 -16.22 -24.54
C ARG A 336 28.50 -16.08 -23.21
N THR A 337 29.20 -15.73 -22.12
CA THR A 337 28.59 -15.50 -20.80
C THR A 337 27.61 -14.32 -20.85
N VAL A 338 28.02 -13.19 -21.45
CA VAL A 338 27.15 -12.01 -21.64
C VAL A 338 25.93 -12.36 -22.49
N SER A 339 26.11 -13.11 -23.58
CA SER A 339 25.02 -13.52 -24.47
C SER A 339 24.00 -14.42 -23.75
N ARG A 340 24.48 -15.39 -22.96
CA ARG A 340 23.61 -16.27 -22.14
C ARG A 340 22.82 -15.46 -21.11
N PHE A 341 23.52 -14.59 -20.35
CA PHE A 341 22.87 -13.70 -19.38
C PHE A 341 21.79 -12.85 -20.05
N SER A 342 22.12 -12.21 -21.17
CA SER A 342 21.19 -11.38 -21.93
C SER A 342 19.94 -12.15 -22.40
N GLY A 343 20.06 -13.44 -22.72
CA GLY A 343 18.91 -14.29 -23.07
C GLY A 343 17.97 -14.50 -21.88
N PHE A 344 18.51 -14.89 -20.74
CA PHE A 344 17.72 -15.06 -19.51
C PHE A 344 17.16 -13.73 -18.97
N ALA A 345 17.94 -12.63 -19.06
CA ALA A 345 17.51 -11.30 -18.65
C ALA A 345 16.28 -10.83 -19.45
N LEU A 346 16.23 -11.11 -20.76
CA LEU A 346 15.02 -10.82 -21.55
C LEU A 346 13.80 -11.60 -21.03
N GLY A 347 13.95 -12.90 -20.73
CA GLY A 347 12.88 -13.70 -20.13
C GLY A 347 12.42 -13.14 -18.80
N SER A 348 13.38 -12.70 -17.96
CA SER A 348 13.07 -12.06 -16.67
C SER A 348 12.31 -10.74 -16.84
N VAL A 349 12.70 -9.89 -17.78
CA VAL A 349 12.00 -8.63 -18.07
C VAL A 349 10.56 -8.88 -18.54
N LEU A 350 10.35 -9.89 -19.41
CA LEU A 350 9.00 -10.26 -19.86
C LEU A 350 8.14 -10.78 -18.70
N LEU A 351 8.72 -11.61 -17.83
CA LEU A 351 8.01 -12.13 -16.65
C LEU A 351 7.72 -11.00 -15.65
N LEU A 352 8.66 -10.06 -15.44
CA LEU A 352 8.43 -8.86 -14.61
C LEU A 352 7.30 -8.00 -15.14
N ALA A 353 7.25 -7.78 -16.45
CA ALA A 353 6.18 -7.00 -17.08
C ALA A 353 4.82 -7.69 -16.92
N ALA A 354 4.76 -9.00 -17.16
CA ALA A 354 3.54 -9.78 -17.03
C ALA A 354 3.03 -9.82 -15.58
N SER A 355 3.90 -10.21 -14.64
CA SER A 355 3.54 -10.32 -13.22
C SER A 355 3.24 -8.94 -12.61
N GLY A 356 4.04 -7.92 -12.93
CA GLY A 356 3.80 -6.56 -12.44
C GLY A 356 2.50 -5.96 -12.95
N LEU A 357 2.08 -6.32 -14.18
CA LEU A 357 0.80 -5.87 -14.73
C LEU A 357 -0.38 -6.59 -14.05
N VAL A 358 -0.28 -7.91 -13.80
CA VAL A 358 -1.27 -8.66 -13.03
C VAL A 358 -1.43 -8.05 -11.63
N MET A 359 -0.32 -7.87 -10.90
CA MET A 359 -0.36 -7.28 -9.56
C MET A 359 -0.90 -5.83 -9.58
N GLY A 360 -0.46 -5.02 -10.53
CA GLY A 360 -0.92 -3.64 -10.67
C GLY A 360 -2.43 -3.53 -10.92
N THR A 361 -2.99 -4.40 -11.78
CA THR A 361 -4.44 -4.40 -12.04
C THR A 361 -5.25 -4.89 -10.84
N LEU A 362 -4.74 -5.86 -10.09
CA LEU A 362 -5.43 -6.39 -8.91
C LEU A 362 -5.39 -5.44 -7.72
N ILE A 363 -4.24 -4.74 -7.50
CA ILE A 363 -4.06 -3.87 -6.34
C ILE A 363 -4.64 -2.46 -6.58
N VAL A 364 -4.36 -1.85 -7.76
CA VAL A 364 -4.73 -0.46 -8.01
C VAL A 364 -6.21 -0.30 -8.37
N GLY A 365 -6.79 -1.28 -9.05
CA GLY A 365 -8.22 -1.34 -9.38
C GLY A 365 -8.70 -0.31 -10.41
N SER A 366 -8.20 0.93 -10.42
CA SER A 366 -8.58 1.98 -11.38
C SER A 366 -7.39 2.84 -11.80
N LEU A 367 -7.44 3.41 -13.01
CA LEU A 367 -6.37 4.28 -13.52
C LEU A 367 -6.29 5.61 -12.76
N ASP A 368 -7.42 6.11 -12.25
CA ASP A 368 -7.49 7.35 -11.48
C ASP A 368 -6.79 7.25 -10.13
N ALA A 369 -6.69 6.04 -9.58
CA ALA A 369 -5.94 5.77 -8.36
C ALA A 369 -4.42 5.96 -8.51
N LEU A 370 -3.88 5.88 -9.72
CA LEU A 370 -2.44 6.04 -9.95
C LEU A 370 -1.94 7.44 -9.53
N PRO A 371 -2.51 8.57 -9.99
CA PRO A 371 -2.13 9.88 -9.49
C PRO A 371 -2.78 10.23 -8.15
N GLY A 372 -3.93 9.64 -7.82
CA GLY A 372 -4.80 10.01 -6.69
C GLY A 372 -4.31 9.50 -5.34
N THR A 373 -3.56 8.39 -5.30
CA THR A 373 -3.12 7.77 -4.04
C THR A 373 -1.62 7.85 -3.83
N THR A 374 -1.17 7.78 -2.56
CA THR A 374 0.26 7.70 -2.22
C THR A 374 0.88 6.42 -2.79
N TYR A 375 0.16 5.29 -2.73
CA TYR A 375 0.58 4.04 -3.35
C TYR A 375 0.77 4.19 -4.86
N GLY A 376 -0.22 4.75 -5.57
CA GLY A 376 -0.17 4.95 -7.01
C GLY A 376 0.97 5.87 -7.44
N ARG A 377 1.19 6.99 -6.72
CA ARG A 377 2.33 7.90 -6.96
C ARG A 377 3.67 7.21 -6.74
N THR A 378 3.81 6.38 -5.70
CA THR A 378 5.02 5.58 -5.45
C THR A 378 5.23 4.53 -6.54
N LEU A 379 4.17 3.90 -7.02
CA LEU A 379 4.21 2.97 -8.16
C LEU A 379 4.66 3.68 -9.44
N LEU A 380 4.14 4.88 -9.73
CA LEU A 380 4.58 5.69 -10.88
C LEU A 380 6.06 6.07 -10.77
N LEU A 381 6.54 6.45 -9.57
CA LEU A 381 7.96 6.69 -9.32
C LEU A 381 8.80 5.44 -9.63
N LYS A 382 8.36 4.27 -9.15
CA LYS A 382 9.03 2.98 -9.43
C LYS A 382 9.10 2.72 -10.94
N LEU A 383 8.01 2.88 -11.66
CA LEU A 383 7.96 2.70 -13.12
C LEU A 383 8.85 3.72 -13.85
N GLY A 384 8.90 4.97 -13.37
CA GLY A 384 9.79 6.01 -13.88
C GLY A 384 11.28 5.66 -13.75
N ILE A 385 11.69 4.92 -12.71
CA ILE A 385 13.08 4.43 -12.54
C ILE A 385 13.31 3.15 -13.36
N VAL A 386 12.31 2.29 -13.51
CA VAL A 386 12.40 1.07 -14.32
C VAL A 386 12.58 1.39 -15.80
N ALA A 387 11.95 2.44 -16.33
CA ALA A 387 12.03 2.80 -17.74
C ALA A 387 13.48 3.03 -18.25
N PRO A 388 14.32 3.87 -17.62
CA PRO A 388 15.72 4.01 -18.02
C PRO A 388 16.54 2.73 -17.80
N ALA A 389 16.23 1.89 -16.80
CA ALA A 389 16.89 0.59 -16.63
C ALA A 389 16.59 -0.33 -17.83
N LEU A 390 15.33 -0.38 -18.28
CA LEU A 390 14.93 -1.11 -19.49
C LEU A 390 15.59 -0.56 -20.76
N ALA A 391 15.71 0.76 -20.88
CA ALA A 391 16.41 1.38 -22.01
C ALA A 391 17.90 0.99 -22.05
N LEU A 392 18.59 0.97 -20.90
CA LEU A 392 19.96 0.50 -20.78
C LEU A 392 20.10 -1.00 -21.10
N ALA A 393 19.20 -1.83 -20.58
CA ALA A 393 19.17 -3.27 -20.87
C ALA A 393 18.97 -3.53 -22.38
N GLY A 394 18.03 -2.79 -22.99
CA GLY A 394 17.80 -2.84 -24.43
C GLY A 394 19.04 -2.40 -25.25
N TRP A 395 19.67 -1.29 -24.86
CA TRP A 395 20.92 -0.82 -25.48
C TRP A 395 22.03 -1.87 -25.34
N ASN A 396 22.23 -2.42 -24.15
CA ASN A 396 23.22 -3.47 -23.92
C ASN A 396 22.98 -4.69 -24.82
N ARG A 397 21.71 -5.10 -24.97
CA ARG A 397 21.32 -6.29 -25.76
C ARG A 397 21.40 -6.06 -27.27
N PHE A 398 20.85 -4.96 -27.78
CA PHE A 398 20.63 -4.78 -29.21
C PHE A 398 21.75 -3.99 -29.88
N VAL A 399 22.56 -3.24 -29.13
CA VAL A 399 23.64 -2.40 -29.66
C VAL A 399 25.01 -2.90 -29.21
N LEU A 400 25.24 -3.07 -27.90
CA LEU A 400 26.59 -3.40 -27.39
C LEU A 400 26.94 -4.87 -27.59
N LEU A 401 26.02 -5.80 -27.31
CA LEU A 401 26.28 -7.23 -27.45
C LEU A 401 26.67 -7.64 -28.87
N PRO A 402 26.00 -7.21 -29.95
CA PRO A 402 26.44 -7.48 -31.31
C PRO A 402 27.85 -6.94 -31.64
N ARG A 403 28.22 -5.76 -31.10
CA ARG A 403 29.56 -5.17 -31.28
C ARG A 403 30.65 -5.96 -30.57
N ILE A 404 30.33 -6.60 -29.44
CA ILE A 404 31.28 -7.43 -28.67
C ILE A 404 31.44 -8.83 -29.29
N THR A 405 30.37 -9.36 -29.90
CA THR A 405 30.39 -10.69 -30.53
C THR A 405 30.91 -10.67 -31.98
N GLY A 406 30.99 -9.49 -32.60
CA GLY A 406 31.57 -9.32 -33.95
C GLY A 406 33.09 -9.39 -33.95
N GLU A 407 33.69 -9.50 -35.13
CA GLU A 407 35.14 -9.74 -35.32
C GLU A 407 36.07 -8.58 -34.90
N GLN A 408 35.51 -7.42 -34.54
CA GLN A 408 36.30 -6.26 -34.09
C GLN A 408 36.39 -6.21 -32.56
N THR A 409 37.30 -6.95 -31.97
CA THR A 409 37.61 -6.97 -30.52
C THR A 409 38.36 -5.71 -30.08
N ARG A 410 37.77 -4.54 -30.14
CA ARG A 410 38.32 -3.30 -29.56
C ARG A 410 38.01 -3.22 -28.08
N ARG A 411 38.90 -2.69 -27.25
CA ARG A 411 38.73 -2.53 -25.78
C ARG A 411 37.56 -1.60 -25.42
N SER A 412 37.21 -0.65 -26.30
CA SER A 412 36.18 0.36 -26.05
C SER A 412 34.76 -0.20 -25.78
N PRO A 413 34.20 -1.18 -26.53
CA PRO A 413 32.86 -1.72 -26.24
C PRO A 413 32.72 -2.41 -24.88
N TRP A 414 33.77 -3.05 -24.38
CA TRP A 414 33.78 -3.70 -23.06
C TRP A 414 33.76 -2.71 -21.91
N GLN A 415 34.45 -1.56 -22.07
CA GLN A 415 34.40 -0.49 -21.06
C GLN A 415 33.02 0.16 -21.02
N THR A 416 32.44 0.44 -22.19
CA THR A 416 31.07 0.95 -22.28
C THR A 416 30.06 -0.02 -21.66
N LEU A 417 30.16 -1.34 -21.96
CA LEU A 417 29.28 -2.35 -21.38
C LEU A 417 29.38 -2.35 -19.84
N THR A 418 30.58 -2.33 -19.28
CA THR A 418 30.72 -2.33 -17.80
C THR A 418 30.18 -1.05 -17.18
N GLY A 419 30.26 0.09 -17.87
CA GLY A 419 29.67 1.35 -17.44
C GLY A 419 28.13 1.30 -17.43
N THR A 420 27.53 0.86 -18.54
CA THR A 420 26.07 0.75 -18.66
C THR A 420 25.48 -0.27 -17.70
N LEU A 421 26.15 -1.44 -17.51
CA LEU A 421 25.73 -2.44 -16.51
C LEU A 421 25.78 -1.89 -15.07
N ARG A 422 26.76 -1.02 -14.74
CA ARG A 422 26.81 -0.37 -13.41
C ARG A 422 25.63 0.58 -13.22
N ASN A 423 25.32 1.40 -14.21
CA ASN A 423 24.21 2.35 -14.15
C ASN A 423 22.87 1.60 -14.07
N GLU A 424 22.71 0.52 -14.85
CA GLU A 424 21.55 -0.37 -14.80
C GLU A 424 21.39 -0.99 -13.38
N ALA A 425 22.48 -1.49 -12.79
CA ALA A 425 22.47 -2.04 -11.43
C ALA A 425 22.09 -0.98 -10.37
N ALA A 426 22.60 0.25 -10.50
CA ALA A 426 22.28 1.34 -9.60
C ALA A 426 20.77 1.70 -9.68
N LEU A 427 20.20 1.75 -10.88
CA LEU A 427 18.78 1.97 -11.08
C LEU A 427 17.93 0.84 -10.45
N LEU A 428 18.34 -0.43 -10.64
CA LEU A 428 17.64 -1.57 -10.03
C LEU A 428 17.72 -1.56 -8.50
N VAL A 429 18.83 -1.14 -7.91
CA VAL A 429 18.93 -0.93 -6.45
C VAL A 429 17.97 0.18 -6.00
N ALA A 430 17.87 1.27 -6.74
CA ALA A 430 16.89 2.33 -6.46
C ALA A 430 15.45 1.81 -6.57
N VAL A 431 15.14 0.96 -7.56
CA VAL A 431 13.83 0.27 -7.65
C VAL A 431 13.54 -0.56 -6.41
N VAL A 432 14.53 -1.29 -5.87
CA VAL A 432 14.35 -2.07 -4.63
C VAL A 432 14.10 -1.15 -3.42
N ALA A 433 14.80 -0.01 -3.33
CA ALA A 433 14.55 0.96 -2.25
C ALA A 433 13.11 1.52 -2.32
N VAL A 434 12.64 1.90 -3.51
CA VAL A 434 11.23 2.33 -3.71
C VAL A 434 10.26 1.19 -3.47
N THR A 435 10.65 -0.07 -3.73
CA THR A 435 9.80 -1.23 -3.41
C THR A 435 9.64 -1.37 -1.89
N GLY A 436 10.71 -1.17 -1.10
CA GLY A 436 10.60 -1.15 0.37
C GLY A 436 9.60 -0.11 0.87
N LEU A 437 9.53 1.07 0.23
CA LEU A 437 8.50 2.06 0.53
C LEU A 437 7.11 1.56 0.09
N LEU A 438 6.99 1.07 -1.14
CA LEU A 438 5.72 0.66 -1.74
C LEU A 438 5.05 -0.48 -0.94
N THR A 439 5.82 -1.46 -0.45
CA THR A 439 5.30 -2.58 0.34
C THR A 439 4.85 -2.19 1.75
N ASN A 440 5.25 -1.01 2.23
CA ASN A 440 4.83 -0.43 3.50
C ASN A 440 3.81 0.71 3.31
N THR A 441 3.28 0.92 2.09
CA THR A 441 2.28 1.94 1.78
C THR A 441 0.95 1.27 1.48
N SER A 442 -0.14 1.74 2.08
CA SER A 442 -1.49 1.25 1.80
C SER A 442 -1.90 1.51 0.35
N PRO A 443 -2.43 0.52 -0.37
CA PRO A 443 -3.03 0.72 -1.69
C PRO A 443 -4.45 1.29 -1.64
N SER A 444 -5.08 1.39 -0.46
CA SER A 444 -6.44 1.90 -0.31
C SER A 444 -6.55 3.37 -0.75
N HIS A 445 -7.64 3.72 -1.41
CA HIS A 445 -7.96 5.05 -1.95
C HIS A 445 -8.31 6.07 -0.87
N ALA A 446 -8.29 5.68 0.37
CA ALA A 446 -8.46 6.55 1.49
C ALA A 446 -7.13 6.66 2.25
N GLU A 447 -6.34 7.68 1.95
CA GLU A 447 -6.00 8.51 3.09
C GLU A 447 -7.37 8.97 3.63
N HIS A 448 -8.02 8.11 4.39
CA HIS A 448 -8.82 8.65 5.45
C HIS A 448 -7.77 9.31 6.35
N ASN A 449 -7.52 10.59 6.12
CA ASN A 449 -7.40 11.46 7.24
C ASN A 449 -8.39 10.86 8.21
N HIS A 450 -7.91 10.14 9.24
CA HIS A 450 -8.74 9.88 10.39
C HIS A 450 -9.45 11.19 10.63
N PRO A 451 -10.71 11.21 10.91
CA PRO A 451 -11.30 12.39 11.48
C PRO A 451 -10.71 12.60 12.89
N GLY A 452 -9.44 13.03 12.93
CA GLY A 452 -9.15 14.20 13.69
C GLY A 452 -9.97 15.25 12.99
N SER A 453 -11.23 15.38 13.38
CA SER A 453 -12.27 16.19 12.76
C SER A 453 -12.11 16.24 11.23
N PRO A 454 -13.04 15.71 10.41
CA PRO A 454 -13.09 16.11 9.04
C PRO A 454 -13.03 17.64 9.11
N SER A 455 -12.07 18.27 8.46
CA SER A 455 -12.34 19.63 8.02
C SER A 455 -13.66 19.52 7.32
N PRO A 456 -14.75 20.01 7.90
CA PRO A 456 -16.07 19.72 7.41
C PRO A 456 -16.06 20.14 5.96
N THR A 457 -16.29 19.20 5.05
CA THR A 457 -16.53 19.55 3.66
C THR A 457 -17.90 20.19 3.70
N ALA A 458 -17.92 21.46 4.10
CA ALA A 458 -19.14 22.21 4.20
C ALA A 458 -19.72 22.30 2.79
N ILE A 459 -20.85 21.68 2.58
CA ILE A 459 -21.60 21.80 1.31
C ILE A 459 -22.16 23.22 1.29
N PRO A 460 -21.70 24.08 0.37
CA PRO A 460 -22.24 25.43 0.27
C PRO A 460 -23.69 25.39 -0.20
N LEU A 461 -24.51 26.19 0.43
CA LEU A 461 -25.89 26.44 0.05
C LEU A 461 -25.96 27.83 -0.56
N ASP A 462 -26.32 27.92 -1.82
CA ASP A 462 -26.55 29.19 -2.52
C ASP A 462 -27.66 28.98 -3.54
N VAL A 463 -28.89 29.27 -3.12
CA VAL A 463 -30.09 29.01 -3.92
C VAL A 463 -31.03 30.19 -3.81
N THR A 464 -31.51 30.61 -4.97
CA THR A 464 -32.59 31.62 -5.09
C THR A 464 -33.79 30.97 -5.72
N SER A 465 -34.94 31.00 -5.02
CA SER A 465 -36.21 30.46 -5.50
C SER A 465 -37.37 31.30 -4.99
N GLN A 466 -38.30 31.63 -5.84
CA GLN A 466 -39.48 32.44 -5.51
C GLN A 466 -39.15 33.78 -4.81
N GLY A 467 -37.99 34.38 -5.13
CA GLY A 467 -37.49 35.59 -4.47
C GLY A 467 -36.89 35.38 -3.10
N LEU A 468 -36.89 34.15 -2.57
CA LEU A 468 -36.17 33.75 -1.37
C LEU A 468 -34.74 33.31 -1.73
N GLU A 469 -33.79 33.98 -1.16
CA GLU A 469 -32.35 33.68 -1.28
C GLU A 469 -31.91 32.98 0.00
N VAL A 470 -31.24 31.80 -0.14
CA VAL A 470 -30.71 31.00 0.96
C VAL A 470 -29.22 30.89 0.75
N THR A 471 -28.43 31.44 1.67
CA THR A 471 -26.96 31.36 1.62
C THR A 471 -26.45 30.75 2.91
N GLY A 472 -25.68 29.67 2.82
CA GLY A 472 -25.20 28.97 4.03
C GLY A 472 -24.30 27.80 3.75
N THR A 473 -24.22 26.91 4.71
CA THR A 473 -23.40 25.68 4.64
C THR A 473 -24.05 24.56 5.44
N LEU A 474 -23.94 23.34 4.91
CA LEU A 474 -24.24 22.09 5.63
C LEU A 474 -22.91 21.36 5.91
N SER A 475 -22.63 21.01 7.13
CA SER A 475 -21.38 20.35 7.55
C SER A 475 -21.65 19.23 8.54
N PRO A 476 -21.00 18.05 8.40
CA PRO A 476 -19.95 17.69 7.45
C PRO A 476 -20.43 17.26 6.04
N GLY A 477 -21.72 17.11 5.77
CA GLY A 477 -22.24 16.63 4.48
C GLY A 477 -22.17 15.12 4.31
N THR A 478 -22.20 14.36 5.40
CA THR A 478 -22.09 12.90 5.43
C THR A 478 -23.33 12.26 6.08
N VAL A 479 -23.44 10.92 5.98
CA VAL A 479 -24.45 10.18 6.74
C VAL A 479 -24.28 10.43 8.24
N GLY A 480 -25.39 10.69 8.94
CA GLY A 480 -25.40 11.02 10.36
C GLY A 480 -25.80 12.45 10.64
N VAL A 481 -25.30 13.01 11.75
CA VAL A 481 -25.62 14.36 12.20
C VAL A 481 -24.89 15.41 11.37
N ASN A 482 -25.65 16.35 10.83
CA ASN A 482 -25.15 17.48 10.07
C ASN A 482 -25.61 18.80 10.70
N HIS A 483 -24.74 19.78 10.74
CA HIS A 483 -25.03 21.13 11.18
C HIS A 483 -25.28 22.03 9.98
N LEU A 484 -26.49 22.52 9.88
CA LEU A 484 -26.93 23.47 8.86
C LEU A 484 -26.85 24.88 9.43
N THR A 485 -26.14 25.78 8.75
CA THR A 485 -26.10 27.20 9.11
C THR A 485 -26.37 28.03 7.88
N PHE A 486 -27.39 28.90 7.93
CA PHE A 486 -27.79 29.71 6.76
C PHE A 486 -28.36 31.08 7.14
N ALA A 487 -28.35 31.98 6.18
CA ALA A 487 -29.02 33.26 6.23
C ALA A 487 -30.07 33.32 5.12
N LEU A 488 -31.10 34.11 5.33
CA LEU A 488 -32.18 34.32 4.37
C LEU A 488 -32.21 35.78 3.90
N ALA A 489 -32.48 35.96 2.60
CA ALA A 489 -32.89 37.25 2.07
C ALA A 489 -34.14 37.04 1.21
N TYR A 490 -34.98 38.05 1.13
CA TYR A 490 -36.14 38.06 0.24
C TYR A 490 -36.13 39.33 -0.61
N GLN A 491 -36.18 39.14 -1.93
CA GLN A 491 -36.01 40.23 -2.90
C GLN A 491 -34.77 41.09 -2.61
N SER A 492 -33.66 40.42 -2.32
CA SER A 492 -32.33 41.00 -1.99
C SER A 492 -32.29 41.83 -0.68
N GLN A 493 -33.32 41.72 0.17
CA GLN A 493 -33.31 42.31 1.52
C GLN A 493 -33.15 41.22 2.58
N PRO A 494 -32.26 41.40 3.57
CA PRO A 494 -32.09 40.44 4.66
C PRO A 494 -33.43 40.11 5.36
N LEU A 495 -33.76 38.81 5.48
CA LEU A 495 -35.00 38.35 6.07
C LEU A 495 -34.71 37.64 7.39
N THR A 496 -35.28 38.13 8.48
CA THR A 496 -35.25 37.48 9.79
C THR A 496 -36.68 37.25 10.27
N THR A 497 -37.10 35.98 10.39
CA THR A 497 -38.46 35.61 10.84
C THR A 497 -38.39 34.36 11.72
N ASP A 498 -39.25 34.27 12.73
CA ASP A 498 -39.36 33.08 13.59
C ASP A 498 -40.12 31.92 12.90
N GLN A 499 -40.72 32.17 11.70
CA GLN A 499 -41.52 31.19 10.98
C GLN A 499 -40.76 30.59 9.77
N VAL A 500 -39.64 29.99 10.07
CA VAL A 500 -38.87 29.22 9.08
C VAL A 500 -39.03 27.73 9.35
N THR A 501 -39.14 26.94 8.30
CA THR A 501 -39.23 25.48 8.37
C THR A 501 -38.21 24.89 7.43
N VAL A 502 -37.44 23.92 7.94
CA VAL A 502 -36.47 23.14 7.18
C VAL A 502 -36.88 21.68 7.22
N THR A 503 -36.99 21.06 6.06
CA THR A 503 -37.24 19.62 5.94
C THR A 503 -36.31 19.00 4.90
N ALA A 504 -35.90 17.77 5.13
CA ALA A 504 -35.04 16.98 4.23
C ALA A 504 -35.76 15.70 3.80
N ARG A 505 -35.62 15.31 2.55
CA ARG A 505 -36.13 14.06 2.00
C ARG A 505 -35.14 13.42 1.06
N LEU A 506 -35.13 12.08 1.03
CA LEU A 506 -34.36 11.28 0.06
C LEU A 506 -35.37 10.59 -0.88
N PRO A 507 -35.66 11.18 -2.05
CA PRO A 507 -36.72 10.67 -2.93
C PRO A 507 -36.49 9.26 -3.42
N ALA A 508 -35.22 8.88 -3.69
CA ALA A 508 -34.83 7.57 -4.21
C ALA A 508 -35.15 6.40 -3.26
N GLN A 509 -35.30 6.68 -1.94
CA GLN A 509 -35.57 5.67 -0.91
C GLN A 509 -36.89 5.94 -0.16
N GLU A 510 -37.70 6.90 -0.63
CA GLU A 510 -38.95 7.32 -0.01
C GLU A 510 -38.79 7.75 1.46
N LEU A 511 -37.59 8.23 1.85
CA LEU A 511 -37.28 8.68 3.21
C LEU A 511 -37.64 10.14 3.41
N GLY A 512 -38.33 10.46 4.49
CA GLY A 512 -38.70 11.82 4.88
C GLY A 512 -40.16 12.17 4.58
N PRO A 513 -40.58 13.44 4.84
CA PRO A 513 -39.73 14.57 5.25
C PRO A 513 -39.25 14.52 6.69
N LEU A 514 -37.93 14.67 6.91
CA LEU A 514 -37.32 14.84 8.21
C LEU A 514 -37.30 16.33 8.55
N GLN A 515 -37.83 16.70 9.71
CA GLN A 515 -37.90 18.11 10.11
C GLN A 515 -36.71 18.46 11.01
N ALA A 516 -36.01 19.56 10.72
CA ALA A 516 -34.92 20.06 11.55
C ALA A 516 -35.43 21.05 12.61
N GLY A 517 -34.89 20.92 13.82
CA GLY A 517 -35.09 21.91 14.88
C GLY A 517 -34.23 23.15 14.60
N LEU A 518 -34.86 24.31 14.42
CA LEU A 518 -34.18 25.57 14.10
C LEU A 518 -33.95 26.43 15.31
N SER A 519 -32.76 27.03 15.40
CA SER A 519 -32.44 28.14 16.30
C SER A 519 -32.05 29.37 15.48
N LEU A 520 -32.49 30.55 15.91
CA LEU A 520 -32.19 31.82 15.29
C LEU A 520 -31.28 32.65 16.19
N ASP A 521 -30.11 32.97 15.70
CA ASP A 521 -29.26 34.01 16.31
C ASP A 521 -29.69 35.38 15.79
N ARG A 522 -30.43 36.11 16.62
CA ARG A 522 -30.94 37.43 16.29
C ARG A 522 -29.85 38.51 16.17
N THR A 523 -28.64 38.23 16.66
CA THR A 523 -27.51 39.18 16.59
C THR A 523 -26.88 39.16 15.19
N THR A 524 -26.79 37.98 14.61
CA THR A 524 -26.17 37.78 13.28
C THR A 524 -27.21 37.59 12.16
N GLY A 525 -28.48 37.38 12.50
CA GLY A 525 -29.55 37.06 11.57
C GLY A 525 -29.40 35.67 10.92
N ARG A 526 -28.59 34.77 11.49
CA ARG A 526 -28.34 33.45 10.96
C ARG A 526 -29.19 32.39 11.69
N TYR A 527 -29.62 31.42 10.90
CA TYR A 527 -30.32 30.23 11.39
C TYR A 527 -29.31 29.09 11.52
N SER A 528 -29.48 28.30 12.56
CA SER A 528 -28.75 27.05 12.73
C SER A 528 -29.71 25.89 13.04
N ALA A 529 -29.43 24.72 12.49
CA ALA A 529 -30.21 23.52 12.71
C ALA A 529 -29.29 22.31 12.76
N GLU A 530 -29.68 21.34 13.55
CA GLU A 530 -29.11 20.00 13.51
C GLU A 530 -30.03 19.10 12.69
N LEU A 531 -29.44 18.41 11.70
CA LEU A 531 -30.17 17.56 10.76
C LEU A 531 -29.50 16.20 10.65
N THR A 532 -30.17 15.16 11.14
CA THR A 532 -29.67 13.79 11.02
C THR A 532 -30.14 13.18 9.70
N LEU A 533 -29.18 12.85 8.81
CA LEU A 533 -29.40 12.23 7.51
C LEU A 533 -29.00 10.74 7.58
N PRO A 534 -29.96 9.80 7.65
CA PRO A 534 -29.66 8.40 7.99
C PRO A 534 -29.09 7.56 6.84
N ALA A 535 -29.02 8.09 5.63
CA ALA A 535 -28.54 7.36 4.45
C ALA A 535 -27.78 8.25 3.49
N ALA A 536 -26.83 7.69 2.74
CA ALA A 536 -26.16 8.34 1.62
C ALA A 536 -27.09 8.45 0.41
N GLY A 537 -26.90 9.46 -0.41
CA GLY A 537 -27.67 9.67 -1.64
C GLY A 537 -27.97 11.12 -1.94
N GLU A 538 -28.83 11.35 -2.96
CA GLU A 538 -29.28 12.68 -3.37
C GLU A 538 -30.46 13.12 -2.52
N TRP A 539 -30.16 13.95 -1.53
CA TRP A 539 -31.14 14.53 -0.62
C TRP A 539 -31.68 15.85 -1.16
N GLN A 540 -32.95 16.08 -0.94
CA GLN A 540 -33.60 17.36 -1.24
C GLN A 540 -33.95 18.07 0.06
N LEU A 541 -33.27 19.19 0.32
CA LEU A 541 -33.52 20.08 1.45
C LEU A 541 -34.51 21.14 1.02
N GLN A 542 -35.63 21.25 1.73
CA GLN A 542 -36.66 22.27 1.52
C GLN A 542 -36.61 23.28 2.65
N ILE A 543 -36.35 24.55 2.31
CA ILE A 543 -36.34 25.66 3.26
C ILE A 543 -37.51 26.60 2.88
N SER A 544 -38.38 26.85 3.81
CA SER A 544 -39.50 27.76 3.60
C SER A 544 -39.57 28.83 4.71
N ALA A 545 -39.82 30.04 4.36
CA ALA A 545 -39.96 31.18 5.28
C ALA A 545 -41.30 31.89 5.08
N ARG A 546 -42.03 32.13 6.14
CA ARG A 546 -43.25 32.94 6.06
C ARG A 546 -42.89 34.41 6.21
N ILE A 547 -43.26 35.20 5.22
CA ILE A 547 -42.99 36.63 5.15
C ILE A 547 -44.19 37.41 5.66
N ASP A 548 -45.39 37.01 5.20
CA ASP A 548 -46.69 37.58 5.60
C ASP A 548 -47.77 36.49 5.61
N THR A 549 -49.03 36.89 5.81
CA THR A 549 -50.15 35.95 5.92
C THR A 549 -50.38 35.13 4.65
N PHE A 550 -49.99 35.65 3.49
CA PHE A 550 -50.26 35.05 2.18
C PHE A 550 -48.98 34.57 1.45
N THR A 551 -47.79 35.00 1.92
CA THR A 551 -46.52 34.77 1.22
C THR A 551 -45.64 33.84 2.05
N LYS A 552 -45.40 32.62 1.53
CA LYS A 552 -44.50 31.63 2.10
C LYS A 552 -43.65 31.01 0.99
N PRO A 553 -42.62 31.72 0.51
CA PRO A 553 -41.73 31.18 -0.50
C PRO A 553 -40.96 29.94 0.00
N VAL A 554 -40.57 29.08 -0.97
CA VAL A 554 -39.90 27.81 -0.72
C VAL A 554 -38.64 27.73 -1.59
N ALA A 555 -37.52 27.47 -1.01
CA ALA A 555 -36.28 27.12 -1.69
C ALA A 555 -36.01 25.60 -1.58
N LEU A 556 -35.65 24.98 -2.68
CA LEU A 556 -35.24 23.59 -2.76
C LEU A 556 -33.74 23.52 -3.09
N VAL A 557 -33.01 22.76 -2.30
CA VAL A 557 -31.56 22.55 -2.45
C VAL A 557 -31.33 21.07 -2.58
N ASP A 558 -30.74 20.64 -3.68
CA ASP A 558 -30.31 19.25 -3.86
C ASP A 558 -28.91 19.08 -3.27
N LEU A 559 -28.71 18.06 -2.43
CA LEU A 559 -27.50 17.80 -1.68
C LEU A 559 -27.06 16.35 -1.89
N THR A 560 -25.81 16.14 -2.27
CA THR A 560 -25.23 14.79 -2.31
C THR A 560 -24.60 14.49 -0.95
N ILE A 561 -25.17 13.54 -0.22
CA ILE A 561 -24.66 13.04 1.06
C ILE A 561 -23.92 11.73 0.82
N VAL A 562 -22.68 11.66 1.31
CA VAL A 562 -21.77 10.53 1.11
C VAL A 562 -21.55 9.74 2.39
#